data_5d11f562a2c0f5a11e19aa226787909c
#
_entry.id   5d11f562a2c0f5a11e19aa226787909c
#
_cell.length_a   1.000
_cell.length_b   1.000
_cell.length_c   1.000
_cell.angle_alpha   90.00
_cell.angle_beta   90.00
_cell.angle_gamma   90.00
#
_symmetry.space_group_name_H-M   'P 1'
#
loop_
_entity.id
_entity.type
_entity.pdbx_description
1 polymer ?
#
loop_
_entity_poly.entity_id
_entity_poly.type
_entity_poly.pdbx_seq_one_letter_code
_entity_poly.pdbx_strand_id
1 'polypeptide(L)'
;SETFFNKWMNYSKDVSEEELQELWGNILAQEVSKPDSINYLVLNTFSLMSKKHLEAFNALLPFICNGKFYCNKDLSAEQNYSHVSLTVLAELIDLNIIKGLRAEDVFFKKELNQVCKDNESFPAIYINKTNFIVLHQNNNAKEIKPYYFLLTTVGQKLFEIALNNYKTENYFVNLVNNLKNLPDF
;
A
#
# COMPACT_ATOMS: atom_id res chain seq x y z
N SER A 1 -1.16 -9.62 24.55
CA SER A 1 -2.12 -10.10 25.55
C SER A 1 -2.50 -11.55 25.28
N GLU A 2 -2.92 -12.30 26.31
CA GLU A 2 -3.39 -13.69 26.18
C GLU A 2 -4.57 -13.79 25.20
N THR A 3 -5.48 -12.82 25.24
CA THR A 3 -6.63 -12.76 24.33
C THR A 3 -6.21 -12.62 22.88
N PHE A 4 -5.19 -11.80 22.59
CA PHE A 4 -4.64 -11.66 21.25
C PHE A 4 -4.06 -13.01 20.77
N PHE A 5 -3.22 -13.63 21.60
CA PHE A 5 -2.57 -14.89 21.25
C PHE A 5 -3.57 -16.01 20.96
N ASN A 6 -4.64 -16.12 21.77
CA ASN A 6 -5.69 -17.11 21.55
C ASN A 6 -6.44 -16.86 20.23
N LYS A 7 -6.73 -15.60 19.86
CA LYS A 7 -7.35 -15.26 18.57
C LYS A 7 -6.40 -15.53 17.42
N TRP A 8 -5.14 -15.11 17.53
CA TRP A 8 -4.12 -15.36 16.52
C TRP A 8 -3.97 -16.86 16.26
N MET A 9 -3.85 -17.67 17.31
CA MET A 9 -3.73 -19.11 17.18
C MET A 9 -4.96 -19.74 16.52
N ASN A 10 -6.17 -19.28 16.86
CA ASN A 10 -7.39 -19.79 16.26
C ASN A 10 -7.48 -19.50 14.76
N TYR A 11 -6.98 -18.37 14.28
CA TYR A 11 -6.99 -18.03 12.87
C TYR A 11 -5.84 -18.66 12.08
N SER A 12 -4.68 -18.86 12.70
CA SER A 12 -3.48 -19.35 12.01
C SER A 12 -3.35 -20.88 11.96
N LYS A 13 -4.03 -21.62 12.85
CA LYS A 13 -3.85 -23.08 13.02
C LYS A 13 -4.17 -23.92 11.78
N ASP A 14 -5.11 -23.45 10.95
CA ASP A 14 -5.59 -24.20 9.78
C ASP A 14 -4.98 -23.63 8.46
N VAL A 15 -4.04 -22.69 8.55
CA VAL A 15 -3.38 -22.10 7.38
C VAL A 15 -2.30 -23.05 6.86
N SER A 16 -2.45 -23.48 5.63
CA SER A 16 -1.56 -24.45 4.97
C SER A 16 -0.59 -23.80 3.95
N GLU A 17 -0.97 -22.68 3.36
CA GLU A 17 -0.17 -21.97 2.37
C GLU A 17 1.01 -21.27 3.04
N GLU A 18 2.22 -21.52 2.54
CA GLU A 18 3.49 -21.02 3.10
C GLU A 18 3.49 -19.48 3.24
N GLU A 19 3.02 -18.79 2.21
CA GLU A 19 2.99 -17.32 2.18
C GLU A 19 2.05 -16.73 3.25
N LEU A 20 0.93 -17.41 3.51
CA LEU A 20 0.00 -17.03 4.58
C LEU A 20 0.56 -17.40 5.96
N GLN A 21 1.27 -18.53 6.10
CA GLN A 21 1.96 -18.87 7.33
C GLN A 21 3.02 -17.82 7.69
N GLU A 22 3.77 -17.35 6.69
CA GLU A 22 4.73 -16.26 6.87
C GLU A 22 4.04 -14.96 7.31
N LEU A 23 2.91 -14.59 6.68
CA LEU A 23 2.11 -13.44 7.10
C LEU A 23 1.70 -13.56 8.58
N TRP A 24 1.17 -14.70 8.99
CA TRP A 24 0.76 -14.94 10.39
C TRP A 24 1.93 -14.92 11.37
N GLY A 25 3.10 -15.42 10.98
CA GLY A 25 4.34 -15.30 11.75
C GLY A 25 4.76 -13.84 11.96
N ASN A 26 4.71 -13.03 10.92
CA ASN A 26 5.04 -11.61 10.97
C ASN A 26 4.05 -10.79 11.82
N ILE A 27 2.76 -11.12 11.78
CA ILE A 27 1.74 -10.53 12.65
C ILE A 27 2.09 -10.77 14.13
N LEU A 28 2.43 -12.01 14.49
CA LEU A 28 2.81 -12.35 15.84
C LEU A 28 4.09 -11.62 16.27
N ALA A 29 5.12 -11.63 15.43
CA ALA A 29 6.39 -10.94 15.68
C ALA A 29 6.18 -9.44 15.91
N GLN A 30 5.33 -8.80 15.11
CA GLN A 30 5.02 -7.38 15.26
C GLN A 30 4.28 -7.10 16.57
N GLU A 31 3.29 -7.90 16.94
CA GLU A 31 2.57 -7.74 18.20
C GLU A 31 3.44 -7.99 19.43
N VAL A 32 4.39 -8.94 19.35
CA VAL A 32 5.36 -9.19 20.41
C VAL A 32 6.33 -8.00 20.57
N SER A 33 6.81 -7.45 19.45
CA SER A 33 7.73 -6.30 19.47
C SER A 33 7.05 -5.00 19.89
N LYS A 34 5.77 -4.84 19.55
CA LYS A 34 4.96 -3.65 19.85
C LYS A 34 3.55 -4.08 20.26
N PRO A 35 3.32 -4.35 21.54
CA PRO A 35 2.02 -4.78 22.05
C PRO A 35 0.89 -3.81 21.68
N ASP A 36 -0.28 -4.36 21.40
CA ASP A 36 -1.50 -3.64 20.98
C ASP A 36 -1.36 -2.91 19.61
N SER A 37 -0.35 -3.29 18.81
CA SER A 37 -0.17 -2.74 17.47
C SER A 37 -1.09 -3.36 16.42
N ILE A 38 -1.63 -4.54 16.68
CA ILE A 38 -2.54 -5.28 15.81
C ILE A 38 -3.92 -5.39 16.48
N ASN A 39 -4.91 -4.76 15.91
CA ASN A 39 -6.29 -4.87 16.41
C ASN A 39 -7.03 -6.10 15.83
N TYR A 40 -8.16 -6.43 16.43
CA TYR A 40 -8.94 -7.61 16.02
C TYR A 40 -9.58 -7.48 14.63
N LEU A 41 -9.83 -6.27 14.16
CA LEU A 41 -10.30 -6.06 12.79
C LEU A 41 -9.24 -6.51 11.78
N VAL A 42 -7.97 -6.18 12.04
CA VAL A 42 -6.84 -6.63 11.22
C VAL A 42 -6.74 -8.15 11.21
N LEU A 43 -6.76 -8.80 12.38
CA LEU A 43 -6.72 -10.26 12.48
C LEU A 43 -7.87 -10.92 11.72
N ASN A 44 -9.11 -10.40 11.89
CA ASN A 44 -10.28 -10.93 11.23
C ASN A 44 -10.18 -10.76 9.70
N THR A 45 -9.76 -9.60 9.21
CA THR A 45 -9.58 -9.40 7.77
C THR A 45 -8.54 -10.35 7.20
N PHE A 46 -7.40 -10.50 7.87
CA PHE A 46 -6.33 -11.38 7.38
C PHE A 46 -6.71 -12.87 7.41
N SER A 47 -7.61 -13.28 8.33
CA SER A 47 -8.14 -14.65 8.32
C SER A 47 -9.06 -14.96 7.11
N LEU A 48 -9.55 -13.92 6.43
CA LEU A 48 -10.36 -14.04 5.22
C LEU A 48 -9.53 -13.96 3.93
N MET A 49 -8.24 -13.63 4.04
CA MET A 49 -7.36 -13.54 2.88
C MET A 49 -6.97 -14.92 2.37
N SER A 50 -6.93 -15.05 1.05
CA SER A 50 -6.31 -16.17 0.36
C SER A 50 -4.92 -15.80 -0.14
N LYS A 51 -4.13 -16.78 -0.55
CA LYS A 51 -2.85 -16.60 -1.23
C LYS A 51 -2.95 -15.61 -2.40
N LYS A 52 -4.00 -15.72 -3.22
CA LYS A 52 -4.28 -14.81 -4.36
C LYS A 52 -4.35 -13.33 -3.92
N HIS A 53 -5.01 -13.05 -2.79
CA HIS A 53 -5.12 -11.69 -2.26
C HIS A 53 -3.76 -11.15 -1.80
N LEU A 54 -2.96 -12.00 -1.15
CA LEU A 54 -1.62 -11.61 -0.69
C LEU A 54 -0.67 -11.38 -1.85
N GLU A 55 -0.66 -12.25 -2.86
CA GLU A 55 0.14 -12.09 -4.08
C GLU A 55 -0.23 -10.79 -4.82
N ALA A 56 -1.53 -10.52 -4.98
CA ALA A 56 -2.00 -9.28 -5.60
C ALA A 56 -1.59 -8.05 -4.79
N PHE A 57 -1.72 -8.09 -3.47
CA PHE A 57 -1.29 -6.98 -2.62
C PHE A 57 0.23 -6.76 -2.71
N ASN A 58 1.03 -7.83 -2.73
CA ASN A 58 2.48 -7.75 -2.91
C ASN A 58 2.86 -7.12 -4.27
N ALA A 59 2.09 -7.41 -5.33
CA ALA A 59 2.29 -6.77 -6.63
C ALA A 59 1.97 -5.25 -6.61
N LEU A 60 1.11 -4.78 -5.69
CA LEU A 60 0.81 -3.37 -5.51
C LEU A 60 1.86 -2.62 -4.68
N LEU A 61 2.70 -3.31 -3.89
CA LEU A 61 3.68 -2.65 -3.00
C LEU A 61 4.52 -1.57 -3.69
N PRO A 62 5.06 -1.79 -4.92
CA PRO A 62 5.87 -0.79 -5.62
C PRO A 62 5.12 0.49 -6.04
N PHE A 63 3.80 0.51 -5.89
CA PHE A 63 2.95 1.67 -6.22
C PHE A 63 2.44 2.38 -4.97
N ILE A 64 2.68 1.82 -3.79
CA ILE A 64 2.15 2.33 -2.52
C ILE A 64 3.16 3.28 -1.89
N CYS A 65 2.71 4.47 -1.57
CA CYS A 65 3.50 5.45 -0.83
C CYS A 65 2.59 6.20 0.15
N ASN A 66 2.97 6.21 1.42
CA ASN A 66 2.25 6.93 2.48
C ASN A 66 0.74 6.62 2.50
N GLY A 67 0.38 5.32 2.46
CA GLY A 67 -1.00 4.86 2.49
C GLY A 67 -1.81 5.11 1.22
N LYS A 68 -1.16 5.50 0.13
CA LYS A 68 -1.73 5.74 -1.18
C LYS A 68 -1.03 4.89 -2.20
N PHE A 69 -1.77 4.31 -3.15
CA PHE A 69 -1.15 3.73 -4.32
C PHE A 69 -1.57 4.51 -5.56
N TYR A 70 -0.56 4.93 -6.30
CA TYR A 70 -0.69 5.83 -7.42
C TYR A 70 -1.05 5.07 -8.69
N CYS A 71 -1.85 5.68 -9.56
CA CYS A 71 -2.30 5.07 -10.80
C CYS A 71 -2.44 6.10 -11.92
N ASN A 72 -2.42 5.61 -13.13
CA ASN A 72 -2.89 6.35 -14.29
C ASN A 72 -4.39 6.09 -14.48
N LYS A 73 -5.22 7.13 -14.36
CA LYS A 73 -6.68 7.04 -14.49
C LYS A 73 -7.16 6.54 -15.86
N ASP A 74 -6.32 6.73 -16.89
CA ASP A 74 -6.68 6.41 -18.28
C ASP A 74 -6.34 4.97 -18.65
N LEU A 75 -5.74 4.20 -17.71
CA LEU A 75 -5.38 2.80 -17.88
C LEU A 75 -6.27 1.87 -17.06
N SER A 76 -6.44 0.64 -17.53
CA SER A 76 -7.10 -0.42 -16.75
C SER A 76 -6.26 -0.82 -15.53
N ALA A 77 -6.85 -1.59 -14.61
CA ALA A 77 -6.12 -2.12 -13.46
C ALA A 77 -4.92 -2.97 -13.87
N GLU A 78 -5.10 -3.84 -14.86
CA GLU A 78 -4.05 -4.71 -15.39
C GLU A 78 -2.92 -3.92 -16.05
N GLN A 79 -3.24 -2.81 -16.72
CA GLN A 79 -2.25 -1.93 -17.33
C GLN A 79 -1.48 -1.11 -16.29
N ASN A 80 -2.15 -0.68 -15.21
CA ASN A 80 -1.50 0.04 -14.12
C ASN A 80 -0.61 -0.87 -13.25
N TYR A 81 -1.09 -2.06 -12.93
CA TYR A 81 -0.52 -2.88 -11.85
C TYR A 81 -0.19 -4.30 -12.32
N SER A 82 0.50 -4.46 -13.40
CA SER A 82 0.94 -5.74 -13.98
C SER A 82 0.48 -7.00 -13.22
N HIS A 83 -0.44 -7.74 -13.80
CA HIS A 83 -1.00 -9.00 -13.24
C HIS A 83 -2.03 -8.87 -12.10
N VAL A 84 -2.45 -7.67 -11.71
CA VAL A 84 -3.53 -7.49 -10.73
C VAL A 84 -4.84 -7.22 -11.47
N SER A 85 -5.74 -8.21 -11.49
CA SER A 85 -7.03 -8.07 -12.15
C SER A 85 -7.99 -7.15 -11.39
N LEU A 86 -8.92 -6.54 -12.11
CA LEU A 86 -9.98 -5.73 -11.52
C LEU A 86 -10.80 -6.51 -10.48
N THR A 87 -11.04 -7.80 -10.75
CA THR A 87 -11.76 -8.70 -9.82
C THR A 87 -11.03 -8.79 -8.47
N VAL A 88 -9.72 -8.99 -8.49
CA VAL A 88 -8.93 -9.09 -7.25
C VAL A 88 -8.84 -7.74 -6.53
N LEU A 89 -8.78 -6.62 -7.26
CA LEU A 89 -8.89 -5.30 -6.65
C LEU A 89 -10.24 -5.11 -5.95
N ALA A 90 -11.34 -5.55 -6.57
CA ALA A 90 -12.67 -5.51 -5.96
C ALA A 90 -12.73 -6.38 -4.69
N GLU A 91 -12.16 -7.58 -4.71
CA GLU A 91 -12.05 -8.45 -3.52
C GLU A 91 -11.23 -7.80 -2.40
N LEU A 92 -10.14 -7.09 -2.72
CA LEU A 92 -9.36 -6.33 -1.72
C LEU A 92 -10.16 -5.16 -1.11
N ILE A 93 -11.10 -4.59 -1.86
CA ILE A 93 -12.04 -3.58 -1.36
C ILE A 93 -13.05 -4.23 -0.41
N ASP A 94 -13.64 -5.36 -0.79
CA ASP A 94 -14.61 -6.10 0.04
C ASP A 94 -13.96 -6.58 1.35
N LEU A 95 -12.68 -6.94 1.31
CA LEU A 95 -11.86 -7.23 2.48
C LEU A 95 -11.48 -5.97 3.30
N ASN A 96 -11.97 -4.79 2.92
CA ASN A 96 -11.62 -3.53 3.58
C ASN A 96 -10.11 -3.25 3.66
N ILE A 97 -9.35 -3.70 2.68
CA ILE A 97 -7.91 -3.40 2.55
C ILE A 97 -7.70 -2.09 1.78
N ILE A 98 -8.50 -1.87 0.75
CA ILE A 98 -8.46 -0.69 -0.13
C ILE A 98 -9.79 0.05 -0.01
N LYS A 99 -9.79 1.35 -0.11
CA LYS A 99 -11.02 2.15 -0.25
C LYS A 99 -11.53 2.13 -1.67
N GLY A 100 -12.82 1.93 -1.78
CA GLY A 100 -13.59 1.54 -2.96
C GLY A 100 -13.40 2.32 -4.25
N LEU A 101 -13.71 1.61 -5.32
CA LEU A 101 -13.62 2.01 -6.73
C LEU A 101 -14.90 2.74 -7.23
N ARG A 102 -15.46 3.70 -6.53
CA ARG A 102 -16.45 4.56 -7.18
C ARG A 102 -15.72 5.65 -7.93
N ALA A 103 -16.00 5.80 -9.22
CA ALA A 103 -15.33 6.75 -10.10
C ALA A 103 -15.37 8.22 -9.59
N GLU A 104 -16.31 8.55 -8.74
CA GLU A 104 -16.48 9.89 -8.16
C GLU A 104 -15.80 10.04 -6.79
N ASP A 105 -15.63 8.94 -6.02
CA ASP A 105 -15.09 8.96 -4.65
C ASP A 105 -13.64 8.46 -4.56
N VAL A 106 -13.07 7.97 -5.64
CA VAL A 106 -11.90 7.09 -5.64
C VAL A 106 -10.61 7.81 -5.97
N PHE A 107 -10.70 8.79 -6.84
CA PHE A 107 -9.52 9.55 -7.24
C PHE A 107 -9.43 10.83 -6.43
N PHE A 108 -8.58 10.82 -5.43
CA PHE A 108 -8.25 12.05 -4.73
C PHE A 108 -7.18 12.79 -5.53
N LYS A 109 -7.58 13.93 -6.07
CA LYS A 109 -6.67 14.91 -6.64
C LYS A 109 -6.21 15.81 -5.51
N LYS A 110 -4.97 15.70 -5.09
CA LYS A 110 -4.40 16.55 -4.04
C LYS A 110 -3.19 17.28 -4.59
N GLU A 111 -3.11 18.58 -4.25
CA GLU A 111 -1.85 19.30 -4.38
C GLU A 111 -0.73 18.56 -3.68
N LEU A 112 0.41 18.45 -4.33
CA LEU A 112 1.60 17.85 -3.75
C LEU A 112 2.09 18.71 -2.60
N ASN A 113 2.68 18.07 -1.61
CA ASN A 113 3.39 18.79 -0.57
C ASN A 113 4.56 19.56 -1.20
N GLN A 114 4.93 20.66 -0.59
CA GLN A 114 6.05 21.49 -1.04
C GLN A 114 7.24 21.26 -0.11
N VAL A 115 8.41 21.09 -0.69
CA VAL A 115 9.69 21.07 0.03
C VAL A 115 10.49 22.29 -0.43
N CYS A 116 10.93 23.10 0.53
CA CYS A 116 11.72 24.28 0.27
C CYS A 116 13.22 23.97 0.41
N LYS A 117 14.00 24.32 -0.62
CA LYS A 117 15.45 24.26 -0.59
C LYS A 117 15.98 25.50 -1.34
N ASP A 118 16.93 26.20 -0.73
CA ASP A 118 17.60 27.37 -1.33
C ASP A 118 16.63 28.47 -1.84
N ASN A 119 15.54 28.72 -1.08
CA ASN A 119 14.45 29.63 -1.43
C ASN A 119 13.57 29.19 -2.62
N GLU A 120 13.76 28.00 -3.13
CA GLU A 120 12.90 27.39 -4.15
C GLU A 120 11.96 26.36 -3.53
N SER A 121 10.75 26.27 -4.06
CA SER A 121 9.72 25.32 -3.61
C SER A 121 9.52 24.24 -4.66
N PHE A 122 9.70 22.98 -4.24
CA PHE A 122 9.56 21.83 -5.12
C PHE A 122 8.38 20.95 -4.69
N PRO A 123 7.55 20.48 -5.63
CA PRO A 123 6.54 19.50 -5.31
C PRO A 123 7.19 18.19 -4.85
N ALA A 124 6.66 17.58 -3.80
CA ALA A 124 7.22 16.37 -3.22
C ALA A 124 6.16 15.38 -2.75
N ILE A 125 6.50 14.10 -2.86
CA ILE A 125 5.74 12.98 -2.27
C ILE A 125 6.49 12.52 -1.04
N TYR A 126 5.88 12.62 0.12
CA TYR A 126 6.45 12.08 1.36
C TYR A 126 6.23 10.57 1.42
N ILE A 127 7.31 9.84 1.64
CA ILE A 127 7.30 8.40 1.86
C ILE A 127 7.01 8.12 3.33
N ASN A 128 7.67 8.87 4.20
CA ASN A 128 7.46 8.87 5.64
C ASN A 128 7.80 10.27 6.20
N LYS A 129 7.92 10.42 7.51
CA LYS A 129 8.19 11.72 8.15
C LYS A 129 9.52 12.36 7.75
N THR A 130 10.49 11.56 7.31
CA THR A 130 11.87 11.99 7.02
C THR A 130 12.27 11.84 5.56
N ASN A 131 11.65 10.90 4.84
CA ASN A 131 11.99 10.57 3.47
C ASN A 131 10.91 11.05 2.50
N PHE A 132 11.33 11.69 1.42
CA PHE A 132 10.45 12.19 0.37
C PHE A 132 11.14 12.13 -1.00
N ILE A 133 10.32 12.08 -2.04
CA ILE A 133 10.74 12.17 -3.44
C ILE A 133 10.41 13.58 -3.91
N VAL A 134 11.40 14.31 -4.37
CA VAL A 134 11.21 15.62 -5.02
C VAL A 134 10.91 15.39 -6.48
N LEU A 135 9.88 16.03 -6.97
CA LEU A 135 9.51 15.98 -8.37
C LEU A 135 10.08 17.22 -9.07
N HIS A 136 11.08 17.00 -9.91
CA HIS A 136 11.61 18.04 -10.76
C HIS A 136 10.71 18.23 -11.99
N GLN A 137 10.13 19.43 -12.13
CA GLN A 137 9.43 19.83 -13.34
C GLN A 137 10.43 20.48 -14.31
N ASN A 138 10.42 20.03 -15.55
CA ASN A 138 10.95 20.85 -16.63
C ASN A 138 10.04 22.08 -16.80
N ASN A 139 10.60 23.24 -17.13
CA ASN A 139 9.97 24.57 -17.14
C ASN A 139 8.62 24.74 -17.90
N ASN A 140 8.05 23.66 -18.45
CA ASN A 140 6.78 23.66 -19.19
C ASN A 140 5.70 22.76 -18.55
N ALA A 141 5.90 22.26 -17.34
CA ALA A 141 4.97 21.29 -16.77
C ALA A 141 3.74 21.94 -16.16
N LYS A 142 2.57 21.43 -16.55
CA LYS A 142 1.30 21.67 -15.87
C LYS A 142 1.39 21.15 -14.43
N GLU A 143 0.57 21.75 -13.55
CA GLU A 143 0.43 21.32 -12.15
C GLU A 143 0.27 19.79 -12.03
N ILE A 144 1.18 19.14 -11.33
CA ILE A 144 1.16 17.69 -11.14
C ILE A 144 0.05 17.35 -10.13
N LYS A 145 -0.96 16.62 -10.57
CA LYS A 145 -2.10 16.18 -9.76
C LYS A 145 -2.27 14.66 -9.90
N PRO A 146 -1.46 13.88 -9.18
CA PRO A 146 -1.49 12.42 -9.31
C PRO A 146 -2.81 11.84 -8.84
N TYR A 147 -3.30 10.85 -9.56
CA TYR A 147 -4.42 10.03 -9.14
C TYR A 147 -3.94 8.91 -8.22
N TYR A 148 -4.71 8.59 -7.20
CA TYR A 148 -4.37 7.52 -6.27
C TYR A 148 -5.59 6.91 -5.59
N PHE A 149 -5.43 5.68 -5.12
CA PHE A 149 -6.34 5.02 -4.21
C PHE A 149 -5.80 5.11 -2.77
N LEU A 150 -6.67 4.98 -1.79
CA LEU A 150 -6.28 4.95 -0.39
C LEU A 150 -6.27 3.54 0.14
N LEU A 151 -5.26 3.21 0.93
CA LEU A 151 -5.34 2.09 1.84
C LEU A 151 -6.24 2.44 3.03
N THR A 152 -6.99 1.47 3.51
CA THR A 152 -7.66 1.55 4.81
C THR A 152 -6.64 1.40 5.94
N THR A 153 -7.08 1.52 7.20
CA THR A 153 -6.22 1.20 8.35
C THR A 153 -5.73 -0.25 8.31
N VAL A 154 -6.57 -1.19 7.85
CA VAL A 154 -6.18 -2.60 7.68
C VAL A 154 -5.16 -2.74 6.56
N GLY A 155 -5.39 -2.08 5.42
CA GLY A 155 -4.45 -2.09 4.29
C GLY A 155 -3.10 -1.46 4.63
N GLN A 156 -3.09 -0.38 5.42
CA GLN A 156 -1.84 0.22 5.92
C GLN A 156 -1.08 -0.75 6.82
N LYS A 157 -1.78 -1.51 7.67
CA LYS A 157 -1.14 -2.52 8.52
C LYS A 157 -0.58 -3.67 7.70
N LEU A 158 -1.31 -4.14 6.68
CA LEU A 158 -0.81 -5.14 5.74
C LEU A 158 0.44 -4.63 5.00
N PHE A 159 0.43 -3.38 4.57
CA PHE A 159 1.59 -2.74 3.93
C PHE A 159 2.81 -2.71 4.85
N GLU A 160 2.65 -2.30 6.12
CA GLU A 160 3.74 -2.30 7.09
C GLU A 160 4.37 -3.71 7.27
N ILE A 161 3.52 -4.74 7.37
CA ILE A 161 3.98 -6.13 7.53
C ILE A 161 4.68 -6.62 6.25
N ALA A 162 4.08 -6.40 5.09
CA ALA A 162 4.62 -6.84 3.81
C ALA A 162 5.96 -6.13 3.48
N LEU A 163 6.08 -4.85 3.82
CA LEU A 163 7.30 -4.07 3.57
C LEU A 163 8.50 -4.58 4.37
N ASN A 164 8.29 -5.18 5.55
CA ASN A 164 9.37 -5.76 6.34
C ASN A 164 10.07 -6.92 5.61
N ASN A 165 9.35 -7.63 4.74
CA ASN A 165 9.85 -8.73 3.93
C ASN A 165 10.36 -8.27 2.56
N TYR A 166 9.96 -7.09 2.14
CA TYR A 166 10.38 -6.52 0.86
C TYR A 166 11.73 -5.80 1.04
N LYS A 167 12.73 -6.13 0.22
CA LYS A 167 14.03 -5.43 0.28
C LYS A 167 13.82 -3.95 0.05
N THR A 168 14.10 -3.13 1.05
CA THR A 168 13.79 -1.70 1.07
C THR A 168 14.40 -0.95 -0.13
N GLU A 169 15.61 -1.32 -0.55
CA GLU A 169 16.26 -0.74 -1.74
C GLU A 169 15.45 -0.98 -3.01
N ASN A 170 14.97 -2.20 -3.21
CA ASN A 170 14.14 -2.54 -4.37
C ASN A 170 12.80 -1.80 -4.34
N TYR A 171 12.21 -1.62 -3.16
CA TYR A 171 10.97 -0.87 -3.02
C TYR A 171 11.12 0.56 -3.52
N PHE A 172 12.13 1.31 -3.06
CA PHE A 172 12.32 2.70 -3.49
C PHE A 172 12.61 2.84 -4.98
N VAL A 173 13.46 1.98 -5.53
CA VAL A 173 13.78 1.99 -6.96
C VAL A 173 12.52 1.73 -7.79
N ASN A 174 11.74 0.72 -7.43
CA ASN A 174 10.52 0.38 -8.15
C ASN A 174 9.44 1.47 -7.99
N LEU A 175 9.27 2.02 -6.80
CA LEU A 175 8.34 3.14 -6.57
C LEU A 175 8.70 4.34 -7.46
N VAL A 176 9.95 4.77 -7.49
CA VAL A 176 10.39 5.90 -8.31
C VAL A 176 10.17 5.62 -9.80
N ASN A 177 10.50 4.43 -10.26
CA ASN A 177 10.31 4.05 -11.66
C ASN A 177 8.81 4.02 -12.04
N ASN A 178 7.95 3.51 -11.17
CA ASN A 178 6.52 3.47 -11.40
C ASN A 178 5.92 4.89 -11.42
N LEU A 179 6.33 5.75 -10.50
CA LEU A 179 5.88 7.15 -10.48
C LEU A 179 6.29 7.90 -11.76
N LYS A 180 7.52 7.73 -12.24
CA LYS A 180 8.00 8.35 -13.48
C LYS A 180 7.20 7.93 -14.73
N ASN A 181 6.57 6.77 -14.71
CA ASN A 181 5.77 6.26 -15.82
C ASN A 181 4.31 6.74 -15.78
N LEU A 182 3.92 7.48 -14.74
CA LEU A 182 2.60 8.09 -14.67
C LEU A 182 2.56 9.38 -15.50
N PRO A 183 1.50 9.63 -16.29
CA PRO A 183 1.45 10.78 -17.20
C PRO A 183 1.41 12.15 -16.51
N ASP A 184 1.10 12.15 -15.21
CA ASP A 184 1.01 13.36 -14.40
C ASP A 184 2.27 13.58 -13.52
N PHE A 185 3.34 12.78 -13.74
CA PHE A 185 4.64 12.88 -13.06
C PHE A 185 5.80 13.27 -13.98
#